data_41c3d76da3e824500e2e4a6f5bd78c3d
#
_entry.id   41c3d76da3e824500e2e4a6f5bd78c3d
#
_cell.length_a   1.000
_cell.length_b   1.000
_cell.length_c   1.000
_cell.angle_alpha   90.00
_cell.angle_beta   90.00
_cell.angle_gamma   90.00
#
_symmetry.space_group_name_H-M   'P 1'
#
loop_
_entity.id
_entity.type
_entity.pdbx_description
1 polymer ?
#
loop_
_entity_poly.entity_id
_entity_poly.type
_entity_poly.pdbx_seq_one_letter_code
_entity_poly.pdbx_strand_id
1 'polypeptide(L)'
;MTTTAPVSHLEEAQKLTAEGLVDLYTITLKNLPVVFRFKNDDEVTWRGLKFEGMATRMTGDNRSADGEESRPILQVMNPLGVFNSAAVKGQLDLATVKRQRIRRDHLLNNINIFDQRMWRVGRVRELISGQSISFELRNMTEGANFQIPARMFTPPEFPMVSL
;
A
#
# COMPACT_ATOMS: atom_id res chain seq x y z
N MET A 1 -8.36 5.37 8.50
CA MET A 1 -7.56 5.84 9.67
C MET A 1 -6.27 6.43 9.15
N THR A 2 -6.08 7.72 9.25
CA THR A 2 -4.80 8.37 8.97
C THR A 2 -3.90 8.10 10.16
N THR A 3 -3.01 7.13 10.03
CA THR A 3 -2.00 6.89 11.05
C THR A 3 -1.03 8.06 11.01
N THR A 4 -0.99 8.86 12.07
CA THR A 4 0.02 9.90 12.24
C THR A 4 1.38 9.23 12.32
N ALA A 5 2.38 9.76 11.60
CA ALA A 5 3.72 9.20 11.64
C ALA A 5 4.26 9.18 13.08
N PRO A 6 4.94 8.11 13.49
CA PRO A 6 5.55 8.04 14.82
C PRO A 6 6.52 9.20 15.08
N VAL A 7 6.58 9.67 16.33
CA VAL A 7 7.44 10.82 16.72
C VAL A 7 8.89 10.60 16.30
N SER A 8 9.41 9.39 16.43
CA SER A 8 10.78 9.04 16.00
C SER A 8 11.04 9.25 14.51
N HIS A 9 10.04 9.09 13.67
CA HIS A 9 10.14 9.35 12.22
C HIS A 9 10.12 10.86 11.92
N LEU A 10 9.38 11.64 12.71
CA LEU A 10 9.35 13.10 12.57
C LEU A 10 10.68 13.72 13.01
N GLU A 11 11.25 13.23 14.12
CA GLU A 11 12.57 13.65 14.59
C GLU A 11 13.66 13.33 13.57
N GLU A 12 13.58 12.14 12.93
CA GLU A 12 14.53 11.74 11.90
C GLU A 12 14.46 12.61 10.65
N ALA A 13 13.25 13.02 10.25
CA ALA A 13 13.05 13.92 9.10
C ALA A 13 13.68 15.31 9.31
N GLN A 14 13.95 15.69 10.56
CA GLN A 14 14.58 16.97 10.90
C GLN A 14 16.11 16.89 11.00
N LYS A 15 16.69 15.69 10.97
CA LYS A 15 18.14 15.51 11.02
C LYS A 15 18.76 15.78 9.65
N LEU A 16 19.95 16.41 9.66
CA LEU A 16 20.76 16.63 8.45
C LEU A 16 21.30 15.33 7.82
N THR A 17 21.44 14.29 8.62
CA THR A 17 21.85 12.93 8.20
C THR A 17 20.72 11.97 8.58
N ALA A 18 19.80 11.73 7.64
CA ALA A 18 18.73 10.77 7.87
C ALA A 18 19.27 9.34 7.78
N GLU A 19 19.03 8.53 8.80
CA GLU A 19 19.14 7.07 8.66
C GLU A 19 18.10 6.58 7.66
N GLY A 20 18.49 5.69 6.75
CA GLY A 20 17.64 5.27 5.66
C GLY A 20 16.30 4.69 6.15
N LEU A 21 15.21 5.19 5.60
CA LEU A 21 13.89 4.60 5.75
C LEU A 21 13.75 3.42 4.77
N VAL A 22 13.23 2.32 5.26
CA VAL A 22 12.99 1.10 4.47
C VAL A 22 11.49 0.88 4.34
N ASP A 23 11.04 0.70 3.12
CA ASP A 23 9.63 0.39 2.82
C ASP A 23 9.46 -1.13 2.65
N LEU A 24 8.61 -1.71 3.47
CA LEU A 24 8.16 -3.10 3.36
C LEU A 24 6.77 -3.14 2.74
N TYR A 25 6.61 -3.94 1.71
CA TYR A 25 5.35 -4.07 0.97
C TYR A 25 4.72 -5.44 1.22
N THR A 26 3.42 -5.44 1.40
CA THR A 26 2.62 -6.65 1.50
C THR A 26 1.41 -6.52 0.59
N ILE A 27 1.26 -7.43 -0.37
CA ILE A 27 0.08 -7.54 -1.24
C ILE A 27 -0.72 -8.74 -0.79
N THR A 28 -1.97 -8.52 -0.39
CA THR A 28 -2.90 -9.58 0.02
C THR A 28 -4.01 -9.67 -1.01
N LEU A 29 -4.19 -10.84 -1.60
CA LEU A 29 -5.27 -11.09 -2.57
C LEU A 29 -6.64 -11.10 -1.87
N LYS A 30 -7.66 -10.58 -2.53
CA LYS A 30 -8.99 -10.42 -1.91
C LYS A 30 -9.65 -11.74 -1.53
N ASN A 31 -9.56 -12.75 -2.40
CA ASN A 31 -10.33 -13.99 -2.29
C ASN A 31 -9.46 -15.23 -2.08
N LEU A 32 -8.17 -15.05 -1.87
CA LEU A 32 -7.22 -16.14 -1.72
C LEU A 32 -6.31 -15.89 -0.52
N PRO A 33 -5.91 -16.94 0.21
CA PRO A 33 -4.97 -16.81 1.33
C PRO A 33 -3.51 -16.61 0.85
N VAL A 34 -3.35 -15.92 -0.28
CA VAL A 34 -2.03 -15.66 -0.86
C VAL A 34 -1.58 -14.26 -0.50
N VAL A 35 -0.37 -14.18 0.04
CA VAL A 35 0.25 -12.94 0.47
C VAL A 35 1.65 -12.84 -0.12
N PHE A 36 1.89 -11.79 -0.89
CA PHE A 36 3.22 -11.45 -1.40
C PHE A 36 3.86 -10.42 -0.47
N ARG A 37 5.08 -10.69 0.00
CA ARG A 37 5.85 -9.78 0.85
C ARG A 37 7.18 -9.50 0.20
N PHE A 38 7.51 -8.23 0.00
CA PHE A 38 8.74 -7.83 -0.65
C PHE A 38 9.21 -6.45 -0.17
N LYS A 39 10.47 -6.19 -0.38
CA LYS A 39 11.09 -4.89 -0.16
C LYS A 39 12.10 -4.60 -1.26
N ASN A 40 12.45 -3.34 -1.43
CA ASN A 40 13.58 -2.96 -2.27
C ASN A 40 14.89 -3.48 -1.65
N ASP A 41 15.84 -3.86 -2.49
CA ASP A 41 17.13 -4.47 -2.13
C ASP A 41 17.00 -5.89 -1.53
N ASP A 42 17.93 -6.27 -0.64
CA ASP A 42 18.08 -7.61 -0.10
C ASP A 42 16.88 -8.07 0.73
N GLU A 43 16.68 -9.39 0.80
CA GLU A 43 15.66 -9.97 1.65
C GLU A 43 15.86 -9.64 3.14
N VAL A 44 14.77 -9.58 3.87
CA VAL A 44 14.79 -9.35 5.31
C VAL A 44 13.69 -10.13 6.01
N THR A 45 14.00 -10.58 7.22
CA THR A 45 12.97 -11.14 8.12
C THR A 45 12.68 -10.11 9.21
N TRP A 46 11.43 -9.70 9.30
CA TRP A 46 10.98 -8.77 10.33
C TRP A 46 9.71 -9.30 11.00
N ARG A 47 9.73 -9.38 12.34
CA ARG A 47 8.65 -9.94 13.17
C ARG A 47 8.20 -11.34 12.74
N GLY A 48 9.16 -12.20 12.37
CA GLY A 48 8.89 -13.56 11.90
C GLY A 48 8.31 -13.66 10.47
N LEU A 49 8.16 -12.53 9.77
CA LEU A 49 7.70 -12.49 8.38
C LEU A 49 8.88 -12.24 7.46
N LYS A 50 9.05 -13.11 6.47
CA LYS A 50 10.07 -12.96 5.43
C LYS A 50 9.55 -12.02 4.34
N PHE A 51 10.38 -11.04 3.97
CA PHE A 51 10.18 -10.13 2.84
C PHE A 51 11.26 -10.41 1.80
N GLU A 52 10.87 -10.73 0.60
CA GLU A 52 11.77 -11.04 -0.50
C GLU A 52 12.39 -9.76 -1.07
N GLY A 53 13.65 -9.85 -1.51
CA GLY A 53 14.33 -8.75 -2.18
C GLY A 53 13.83 -8.61 -3.62
N MET A 54 13.08 -7.55 -3.90
CA MET A 54 12.58 -7.23 -5.24
C MET A 54 12.72 -5.73 -5.48
N ALA A 55 13.39 -5.34 -6.56
CA ALA A 55 13.49 -3.93 -6.91
C ALA A 55 12.07 -3.35 -7.10
N THR A 56 11.77 -2.35 -6.29
CA THR A 56 10.42 -1.80 -6.16
C THR A 56 10.49 -0.28 -6.21
N ARG A 57 9.59 0.32 -6.97
CA ARG A 57 9.45 1.78 -7.07
C ARG A 57 7.99 2.17 -6.90
N MET A 58 7.75 3.14 -6.03
CA MET A 58 6.45 3.76 -5.86
C MET A 58 6.52 5.23 -6.27
N THR A 59 5.57 5.66 -7.08
CA THR A 59 5.46 7.05 -7.55
C THR A 59 4.05 7.57 -7.32
N GLY A 60 3.91 8.89 -7.12
CA GLY A 60 2.60 9.51 -6.93
C GLY A 60 2.01 9.33 -5.53
N ASP A 61 2.82 9.04 -4.51
CA ASP A 61 2.39 8.91 -3.11
C ASP A 61 2.37 10.26 -2.37
N ASN A 62 2.49 11.36 -3.08
CA ASN A 62 2.46 12.69 -2.48
C ASN A 62 1.03 13.11 -2.17
N ARG A 63 0.81 13.64 -0.97
CA ARG A 63 -0.43 14.35 -0.65
C ARG A 63 -0.36 15.73 -1.28
N SER A 64 -1.27 16.04 -2.19
CA SER A 64 -1.52 17.41 -2.61
C SER A 64 -2.28 18.16 -1.51
N ALA A 65 -1.89 19.40 -1.24
CA ALA A 65 -2.65 20.29 -0.34
C ALA A 65 -4.03 20.63 -0.91
N ASP A 66 -4.20 20.52 -2.22
CA ASP A 66 -5.43 20.85 -2.94
C ASP A 66 -6.48 19.73 -2.94
N GLY A 67 -6.22 18.64 -2.18
CA GLY A 67 -7.17 17.55 -2.03
C GLY A 67 -7.31 16.63 -3.25
N GLU A 68 -6.51 16.83 -4.30
CA GLU A 68 -6.46 15.88 -5.40
C GLU A 68 -5.92 14.54 -4.90
N GLU A 69 -6.73 13.51 -5.01
CA GLU A 69 -6.35 12.14 -4.69
C GLU A 69 -5.37 11.64 -5.76
N SER A 70 -4.08 11.63 -5.42
CA SER A 70 -3.11 11.00 -6.31
C SER A 70 -3.34 9.48 -6.32
N ARG A 71 -3.33 8.90 -7.51
CA ARG A 71 -3.34 7.44 -7.69
C ARG A 71 -1.91 6.94 -7.80
N PRO A 72 -1.32 6.45 -6.71
CA PRO A 72 0.05 5.99 -6.75
C PRO A 72 0.22 4.81 -7.72
N ILE A 73 1.39 4.74 -8.32
CA ILE A 73 1.79 3.61 -9.15
C ILE A 73 2.89 2.87 -8.40
N LEU A 74 2.65 1.58 -8.16
CA LEU A 74 3.64 0.66 -7.62
C LEU A 74 4.19 -0.21 -8.74
N GLN A 75 5.47 -0.09 -9.02
CA GLN A 75 6.19 -0.91 -9.97
C GLN A 75 7.10 -1.88 -9.21
N VAL A 76 7.05 -3.15 -9.56
CA VAL A 76 7.84 -4.22 -8.94
C VAL A 76 8.52 -5.03 -10.03
N MET A 77 9.80 -5.30 -9.86
CA MET A 77 10.52 -6.24 -10.72
C MET A 77 9.97 -7.65 -10.50
N ASN A 78 9.75 -8.38 -11.61
CA ASN A 78 9.11 -9.69 -11.59
C ASN A 78 9.89 -10.71 -12.46
N PRO A 79 11.21 -10.89 -12.23
CA PRO A 79 12.05 -11.73 -13.09
C PRO A 79 11.62 -13.19 -13.06
N LEU A 80 11.13 -13.69 -11.93
CA LEU A 80 10.66 -15.06 -11.76
C LEU A 80 9.18 -15.25 -12.11
N GLY A 81 8.47 -14.19 -12.54
CA GLY A 81 7.08 -14.28 -12.91
C GLY A 81 6.11 -14.59 -11.74
N VAL A 82 6.50 -14.27 -10.50
CA VAL A 82 5.73 -14.59 -9.29
C VAL A 82 4.29 -14.07 -9.37
N PHE A 83 4.09 -12.90 -9.98
CA PHE A 83 2.78 -12.28 -10.12
C PHE A 83 2.01 -12.70 -11.37
N ASN A 84 2.65 -13.40 -12.34
CA ASN A 84 2.06 -13.67 -13.65
C ASN A 84 0.75 -14.46 -13.56
N SER A 85 0.73 -15.54 -12.77
CA SER A 85 -0.47 -16.37 -12.62
C SER A 85 -1.64 -15.60 -12.01
N ALA A 86 -1.36 -14.80 -10.98
CA ALA A 86 -2.38 -13.98 -10.31
C ALA A 86 -2.86 -12.83 -11.20
N ALA A 87 -1.97 -12.24 -12.02
CA ALA A 87 -2.32 -11.16 -12.95
C ALA A 87 -3.23 -11.67 -14.08
N VAL A 88 -2.85 -12.78 -14.73
CA VAL A 88 -3.63 -13.36 -15.84
C VAL A 88 -5.03 -13.82 -15.38
N LYS A 89 -5.13 -14.32 -14.14
CA LYS A 89 -6.41 -14.73 -13.56
C LYS A 89 -7.24 -13.58 -12.99
N GLY A 90 -6.78 -12.32 -13.09
CA GLY A 90 -7.47 -11.17 -12.51
C GLY A 90 -7.54 -11.17 -10.97
N GLN A 91 -6.74 -11.99 -10.30
CA GLN A 91 -6.77 -12.16 -8.85
C GLN A 91 -6.11 -11.00 -8.10
N LEU A 92 -5.33 -10.17 -8.82
CA LEU A 92 -4.70 -8.97 -8.28
C LEU A 92 -5.67 -7.78 -8.20
N ASP A 93 -6.79 -7.83 -8.90
CA ASP A 93 -7.78 -6.77 -8.85
C ASP A 93 -8.40 -6.67 -7.46
N LEU A 94 -8.49 -5.47 -6.92
CA LEU A 94 -8.95 -5.18 -5.57
C LEU A 94 -8.08 -5.81 -4.44
N ALA A 95 -6.91 -6.35 -4.76
CA ALA A 95 -5.95 -6.77 -3.74
C ALA A 95 -5.56 -5.59 -2.84
N THR A 96 -5.30 -5.87 -1.58
CA THR A 96 -4.85 -4.86 -0.63
C THR A 96 -3.34 -4.75 -0.66
N VAL A 97 -2.83 -3.55 -0.90
CA VAL A 97 -1.41 -3.22 -0.82
C VAL A 97 -1.17 -2.46 0.47
N LYS A 98 -0.32 -2.99 1.32
CA LYS A 98 0.12 -2.37 2.56
C LYS A 98 1.61 -2.02 2.45
N ARG A 99 1.96 -0.76 2.69
CA ARG A 99 3.34 -0.31 2.86
C ARG A 99 3.58 -0.01 4.33
N GLN A 100 4.64 -0.55 4.87
CA GLN A 100 5.14 -0.25 6.21
C GLN A 100 6.51 0.41 6.06
N ARG A 101 6.62 1.68 6.44
CA ARG A 101 7.84 2.45 6.41
C ARG A 101 8.50 2.41 7.76
N ILE A 102 9.71 1.87 7.81
CA ILE A 102 10.44 1.56 9.04
C ILE A 102 11.82 2.20 8.95
N ARG A 103 12.35 2.68 10.07
CA ARG A 103 13.76 3.07 10.17
C ARG A 103 14.64 1.82 10.09
N ARG A 104 15.79 1.95 9.47
CA ARG A 104 16.72 0.83 9.29
C ARG A 104 17.18 0.22 10.62
N ASP A 105 17.43 1.05 11.63
CA ASP A 105 17.78 0.62 12.99
C ASP A 105 16.63 -0.18 13.67
N HIS A 106 15.39 0.27 13.51
CA HIS A 106 14.22 -0.43 14.02
C HIS A 106 14.00 -1.78 13.31
N LEU A 107 14.30 -1.84 12.01
CA LEU A 107 14.20 -3.06 11.22
C LEU A 107 15.22 -4.10 11.71
N LEU A 108 16.48 -3.70 11.91
CA LEU A 108 17.57 -4.56 12.38
C LEU A 108 17.36 -5.06 13.82
N ASN A 109 16.85 -4.19 14.69
CA ASN A 109 16.56 -4.52 16.08
C ASN A 109 15.18 -5.13 16.31
N ASN A 110 14.43 -5.41 15.24
CA ASN A 110 13.08 -5.98 15.27
C ASN A 110 12.07 -5.16 16.11
N ILE A 111 12.25 -3.83 16.14
CA ILE A 111 11.41 -2.89 16.89
C ILE A 111 10.11 -2.64 16.11
N ASN A 112 8.97 -2.65 16.80
CA ASN A 112 7.64 -2.49 16.21
C ASN A 112 7.21 -1.02 16.14
N ILE A 113 8.01 -0.17 15.47
CA ILE A 113 7.69 1.24 15.23
C ILE A 113 7.77 1.50 13.73
N PHE A 114 6.65 1.84 13.11
CA PHE A 114 6.55 2.05 11.67
C PHE A 114 5.38 2.97 11.33
N ASP A 115 5.48 3.64 10.17
CA ASP A 115 4.36 4.30 9.51
C ASP A 115 3.70 3.32 8.54
N GLN A 116 2.36 3.26 8.51
CA GLN A 116 1.62 2.34 7.65
C GLN A 116 0.65 3.09 6.76
N ARG A 117 0.68 2.74 5.48
CA ARG A 117 -0.33 3.16 4.50
C ARG A 117 -0.89 1.96 3.76
N MET A 118 -2.16 2.06 3.40
CA MET A 118 -2.88 0.98 2.72
C MET A 118 -3.63 1.54 1.51
N TRP A 119 -3.59 0.76 0.43
CA TRP A 119 -4.31 1.02 -0.81
C TRP A 119 -4.97 -0.25 -1.33
N ARG A 120 -5.84 -0.09 -2.30
CA ARG A 120 -6.34 -1.19 -3.13
C ARG A 120 -5.71 -1.11 -4.51
N VAL A 121 -5.44 -2.27 -5.10
CA VAL A 121 -5.08 -2.34 -6.52
C VAL A 121 -6.33 -1.98 -7.32
N GLY A 122 -6.26 -0.89 -8.08
CA GLY A 122 -7.33 -0.50 -8.98
C GLY A 122 -7.32 -1.35 -10.24
N ARG A 123 -6.11 -1.52 -10.80
CA ARG A 123 -5.86 -2.39 -11.96
C ARG A 123 -4.36 -2.68 -12.09
N VAL A 124 -4.05 -3.79 -12.75
CA VAL A 124 -2.72 -4.03 -13.30
C VAL A 124 -2.57 -3.15 -14.54
N ARG A 125 -1.66 -2.17 -14.48
CA ARG A 125 -1.44 -1.23 -15.58
C ARG A 125 -0.62 -1.85 -16.70
N GLU A 126 0.41 -2.60 -16.32
CA GLU A 126 1.35 -3.21 -17.25
C GLU A 126 1.94 -4.46 -16.63
N LEU A 127 2.10 -5.50 -17.45
CA LEU A 127 2.81 -6.73 -17.09
C LEU A 127 3.78 -7.06 -18.23
N ILE A 128 5.07 -6.90 -17.96
CA ILE A 128 6.13 -7.32 -18.87
C ILE A 128 6.70 -8.62 -18.33
N SER A 129 6.44 -9.71 -19.03
CA SER A 129 6.87 -11.04 -18.60
C SER A 129 8.40 -11.11 -18.42
N GLY A 130 8.83 -11.62 -17.26
CA GLY A 130 10.25 -11.73 -16.91
C GLY A 130 10.92 -10.40 -16.55
N GLN A 131 10.22 -9.29 -16.50
CA GLN A 131 10.77 -7.97 -16.19
C GLN A 131 10.07 -7.30 -15.03
N SER A 132 8.87 -6.79 -15.23
CA SER A 132 8.18 -5.99 -14.21
C SER A 132 6.67 -6.06 -14.29
N ILE A 133 6.03 -5.71 -13.19
CA ILE A 133 4.61 -5.49 -13.10
C ILE A 133 4.34 -4.12 -12.48
N SER A 134 3.35 -3.40 -13.01
CA SER A 134 2.93 -2.09 -12.52
C SER A 134 1.48 -2.12 -12.08
N PHE A 135 1.22 -1.63 -10.88
CA PHE A 135 -0.10 -1.53 -10.28
C PHE A 135 -0.53 -0.08 -10.15
N GLU A 136 -1.71 0.26 -10.64
CA GLU A 136 -2.38 1.51 -10.26
C GLU A 136 -3.08 1.29 -8.93
N LEU A 137 -2.74 2.11 -7.94
CA LEU A 137 -3.31 2.02 -6.61
C LEU A 137 -4.42 3.05 -6.42
N ARG A 138 -5.39 2.71 -5.58
CA ARG A 138 -6.49 3.59 -5.17
C ARG A 138 -6.57 3.63 -3.66
N ASN A 139 -7.02 4.74 -3.13
CA ASN A 139 -7.27 4.85 -1.70
C ASN A 139 -8.34 3.84 -1.26
N MET A 140 -8.25 3.39 0.00
CA MET A 140 -9.23 2.46 0.56
C MET A 140 -10.65 3.04 0.59
N THR A 141 -10.76 4.38 0.56
CA THR A 141 -12.02 5.14 0.58
C THR A 141 -12.58 5.42 -0.80
N GLU A 142 -11.86 5.09 -1.88
CA GLU A 142 -12.38 5.19 -3.24
C GLU A 142 -13.21 3.94 -3.61
N GLY A 143 -14.38 4.15 -4.16
CA GLY A 143 -15.19 3.06 -4.74
C GLY A 143 -16.68 3.33 -4.65
N ALA A 144 -17.43 2.73 -5.57
CA ALA A 144 -18.89 2.90 -5.67
C ALA A 144 -19.65 2.45 -4.41
N ASN A 145 -19.02 1.61 -3.58
CA ASN A 145 -19.63 1.09 -2.36
C ASN A 145 -19.19 1.86 -1.10
N PHE A 146 -18.38 2.91 -1.26
CA PHE A 146 -17.98 3.75 -0.13
C PHE A 146 -18.86 4.99 -0.10
N GLN A 147 -19.79 5.04 0.82
CA GLN A 147 -20.70 6.16 1.01
C GLN A 147 -20.46 6.80 2.39
N ILE A 148 -20.30 8.11 2.41
CA ILE A 148 -20.31 8.91 3.62
C ILE A 148 -21.40 9.99 3.46
N PRO A 149 -22.43 9.99 4.30
CA PRO A 149 -22.70 9.08 5.42
C PRO A 149 -23.10 7.67 4.94
N ALA A 150 -22.86 6.66 5.77
CA ALA A 150 -23.16 5.27 5.47
C ALA A 150 -24.68 4.99 5.27
N ARG A 151 -25.52 5.94 5.66
CA ARG A 151 -26.96 5.95 5.45
C ARG A 151 -27.38 7.22 4.73
N MET A 152 -28.27 7.09 3.77
CA MET A 152 -28.92 8.26 3.18
C MET A 152 -29.99 8.79 4.12
N PHE A 153 -30.08 10.11 4.23
CA PHE A 153 -31.15 10.79 4.98
C PHE A 153 -32.43 10.82 4.13
N THR A 154 -33.10 9.68 4.03
CA THR A 154 -34.34 9.54 3.25
C THR A 154 -35.47 9.03 4.12
N PRO A 155 -36.74 9.44 3.88
CA PRO A 155 -37.89 8.80 4.47
C PRO A 155 -37.91 7.28 4.09
N PRO A 156 -38.35 6.37 4.97
CA PRO A 156 -38.98 6.61 6.29
C PRO A 156 -38.00 6.68 7.47
N GLU A 157 -36.69 6.45 7.28
CA GLU A 157 -35.72 6.46 8.39
C GLU A 157 -35.58 7.88 9.01
N PHE A 158 -35.75 8.91 8.19
CA PHE A 158 -35.69 10.32 8.60
C PHE A 158 -36.93 11.08 8.12
N PRO A 159 -38.05 10.95 8.83
CA PRO A 159 -39.37 11.49 8.36
C PRO A 159 -39.40 13.01 8.25
N MET A 160 -38.45 13.74 8.84
CA MET A 160 -38.38 15.20 8.77
C MET A 160 -37.63 15.73 7.54
N VAL A 161 -37.10 14.84 6.70
CA VAL A 161 -36.45 15.22 5.44
C VAL A 161 -37.46 15.17 4.31
N SER A 162 -37.82 16.33 3.77
CA SER A 162 -38.57 16.43 2.51
C SER A 162 -37.63 16.31 1.33
N LEU A 163 -38.00 15.53 0.36
CA LEU A 163 -37.30 15.41 -0.93
C LEU A 163 -37.66 16.58 -1.83
#